data_85b28dd2535e3de37c26fb7848a57f5a
#
_entry.id   85b28dd2535e3de37c26fb7848a57f5a
#
_cell.length_a   1.000
_cell.length_b   1.000
_cell.length_c   1.000
_cell.angle_alpha   90.00
_cell.angle_beta   90.00
_cell.angle_gamma   90.00
#
_symmetry.space_group_name_H-M   'P 1'
#
loop_
_entity.id
_entity.type
_entity.pdbx_description
1 polymer ?
#
loop_
_entity_poly.entity_id
_entity_poly.type
_entity_poly.pdbx_seq_one_letter_code
_entity_poly.pdbx_strand_id
1 'polypeptide(L)'
;MSRDPRYQRLLNDKRWKLLRAEVFRRAGGLCELCKADGFITPGVDVHHIKPVETAKSVQEMERLAYTPNNCQLLCIACHIKVHQDMRTHTKEKVKENKERARRRFFEANDPNYEPPTD
;
A
#
# COMPACT_ATOMS: atom_id res chain seq x y z
N MET A 1 0.37 -4.77 -11.91
CA MET A 1 1.33 -5.81 -11.50
C MET A 1 2.61 -5.69 -12.29
N SER A 2 3.71 -5.87 -11.63
CA SER A 2 5.00 -5.86 -12.32
C SER A 2 5.18 -7.11 -13.18
N ARG A 3 5.61 -6.93 -14.41
CA ARG A 3 6.02 -8.03 -15.31
C ARG A 3 7.52 -8.16 -15.40
N ASP A 4 8.27 -7.40 -14.59
CA ASP A 4 9.72 -7.45 -14.59
C ASP A 4 10.19 -8.83 -14.08
N PRO A 5 11.00 -9.57 -14.88
CA PRO A 5 11.48 -10.88 -14.46
C PRO A 5 12.30 -10.85 -13.16
N ARG A 6 12.98 -9.74 -12.90
CA ARG A 6 13.76 -9.58 -11.65
C ARG A 6 12.83 -9.56 -10.45
N TYR A 7 11.72 -8.85 -10.55
CA TYR A 7 10.71 -8.79 -9.49
C TYR A 7 10.09 -10.16 -9.25
N GLN A 8 9.73 -10.86 -10.31
CA GLN A 8 9.16 -12.21 -10.21
C GLN A 8 10.11 -13.18 -9.49
N ARG A 9 11.41 -13.08 -9.77
CA ARG A 9 12.42 -13.91 -9.08
C ARG A 9 12.47 -13.60 -7.59
N LEU A 10 12.35 -12.33 -7.20
CA LEU A 10 12.32 -11.93 -5.78
C LEU A 10 11.10 -12.51 -5.05
N LEU A 11 9.95 -12.56 -5.70
CA LEU A 11 8.73 -13.13 -5.12
C LEU A 11 8.78 -14.66 -5.03
N ASN A 12 9.60 -15.32 -5.82
CA ASN A 12 9.81 -16.76 -5.76
C ASN A 12 10.94 -17.16 -4.81
N ASP A 13 11.65 -16.19 -4.25
CA ASP A 13 12.76 -16.43 -3.32
C ASP A 13 12.22 -16.86 -1.95
N LYS A 14 12.97 -17.74 -1.29
CA LYS A 14 12.66 -18.19 0.07
C LYS A 14 12.52 -17.05 1.05
N ARG A 15 13.33 -15.99 0.90
CA ARG A 15 13.28 -14.80 1.76
C ARG A 15 11.92 -14.13 1.71
N TRP A 16 11.28 -14.08 0.55
CA TRP A 16 9.94 -13.52 0.41
C TRP A 16 8.90 -14.34 1.18
N LYS A 17 8.99 -15.67 1.07
CA LYS A 17 8.06 -16.57 1.77
C LYS A 17 8.16 -16.40 3.29
N LEU A 18 9.38 -16.28 3.81
CA LEU A 18 9.62 -16.07 5.24
C LEU A 18 9.12 -14.70 5.70
N LEU A 19 9.38 -13.66 4.93
CA LEU A 19 8.90 -12.31 5.23
C LEU A 19 7.38 -12.23 5.21
N ARG A 20 6.76 -12.85 4.21
CA ARG A 20 5.31 -12.90 4.09
C ARG A 20 4.68 -13.55 5.32
N ALA A 21 5.23 -14.67 5.77
CA ALA A 21 4.77 -15.35 6.97
C ALA A 21 4.91 -14.46 8.22
N GLU A 22 6.01 -13.73 8.32
CA GLU A 22 6.25 -12.81 9.43
C GLU A 22 5.24 -11.65 9.44
N VAL A 23 4.93 -11.08 8.29
CA VAL A 23 3.94 -10.00 8.16
C VAL A 23 2.56 -10.51 8.57
N PHE A 24 2.18 -11.72 8.16
CA PHE A 24 0.93 -12.34 8.58
C PHE A 24 0.87 -12.50 10.10
N ARG A 25 1.95 -12.98 10.70
CA ARG A 25 2.03 -13.16 12.15
C ARG A 25 1.95 -11.84 12.89
N ARG A 26 2.68 -10.83 12.43
CA ARG A 26 2.68 -9.46 13.00
C ARG A 26 1.28 -8.87 13.03
N ALA A 27 0.55 -9.04 11.94
CA ALA A 27 -0.80 -8.51 11.78
C ALA A 27 -1.89 -9.38 12.43
N GLY A 28 -1.52 -10.54 12.97
CA GLY A 28 -2.49 -11.49 13.52
C GLY A 28 -3.43 -12.04 12.45
N GLY A 29 -3.00 -12.07 11.20
CA GLY A 29 -3.83 -12.52 10.07
C GLY A 29 -4.89 -11.53 9.63
N LEU A 30 -4.90 -10.31 10.18
CA LEU A 30 -5.91 -9.29 9.89
C LEU A 30 -5.39 -8.22 8.93
N CYS A 31 -6.31 -7.68 8.12
CA CYS A 31 -5.99 -6.53 7.27
C CYS A 31 -5.56 -5.34 8.12
N GLU A 32 -4.35 -4.84 7.89
CA GLU A 32 -3.78 -3.75 8.70
C GLU A 32 -4.52 -2.42 8.48
N LEU A 33 -5.03 -2.15 7.28
CA LEU A 33 -5.81 -0.94 7.00
C LEU A 33 -7.19 -0.98 7.65
N CYS A 34 -7.88 -2.13 7.56
CA CYS A 34 -9.17 -2.29 8.23
C CYS A 34 -9.02 -2.18 9.73
N LYS A 35 -7.96 -2.78 10.29
CA LYS A 35 -7.69 -2.72 11.72
C LYS A 35 -7.48 -1.28 12.20
N ALA A 36 -6.76 -0.47 11.42
CA ALA A 36 -6.55 0.94 11.72
C ALA A 36 -7.88 1.73 11.77
N ASP A 37 -8.86 1.31 10.96
CA ASP A 37 -10.20 1.91 10.91
C ASP A 37 -11.17 1.29 11.93
N GLY A 38 -10.71 0.36 12.76
CA GLY A 38 -11.52 -0.29 13.78
C GLY A 38 -12.30 -1.51 13.32
N PHE A 39 -11.97 -2.06 12.14
CA PHE A 39 -12.64 -3.24 11.59
C PHE A 39 -11.75 -4.48 11.71
N ILE A 40 -12.39 -5.63 11.87
CA ILE A 40 -11.70 -6.92 11.91
C ILE A 40 -12.00 -7.65 10.61
N THR A 41 -11.04 -7.63 9.70
CA THR A 41 -11.16 -8.26 8.38
C THR A 41 -9.93 -9.13 8.14
N PRO A 42 -10.09 -10.40 7.75
CA PRO A 42 -8.94 -11.25 7.43
C PRO A 42 -8.11 -10.67 6.29
N GLY A 43 -6.79 -10.65 6.46
CA GLY A 43 -5.87 -10.25 5.41
C GLY A 43 -5.55 -11.45 4.52
N VAL A 44 -5.33 -11.21 3.24
CA VAL A 44 -5.04 -12.27 2.27
C VAL A 44 -3.77 -12.03 1.47
N ASP A 45 -3.40 -10.78 1.23
CA ASP A 45 -2.24 -10.42 0.42
C ASP A 45 -1.27 -9.51 1.16
N VAL A 46 0.02 -9.74 0.96
CA VAL A 46 1.08 -8.85 1.44
C VAL A 46 1.44 -7.89 0.32
N HIS A 47 1.24 -6.61 0.57
CA HIS A 47 1.45 -5.54 -0.40
C HIS A 47 2.70 -4.73 -0.03
N HIS A 48 3.48 -4.34 -1.05
CA HIS A 48 4.59 -3.42 -0.86
C HIS A 48 4.08 -1.98 -0.89
N ILE A 49 4.31 -1.24 0.20
CA ILE A 49 3.85 0.15 0.31
C ILE A 49 4.53 1.01 -0.75
N LYS A 50 5.86 0.96 -0.82
CA LYS A 50 6.61 1.52 -1.93
C LYS A 50 6.84 0.42 -2.96
N PRO A 51 6.34 0.57 -4.19
CA PRO A 51 6.46 -0.48 -5.19
C PRO A 51 7.92 -0.82 -5.49
N VAL A 52 8.22 -2.12 -5.54
CA VAL A 52 9.56 -2.62 -5.85
C VAL A 52 9.99 -2.17 -7.25
N GLU A 53 9.04 -2.02 -8.14
CA GLU A 53 9.25 -1.58 -9.53
C GLU A 53 9.87 -0.19 -9.66
N THR A 54 9.74 0.65 -8.62
CA THR A 54 10.31 2.00 -8.60
C THR A 54 11.81 2.00 -8.31
N ALA A 55 12.36 0.86 -7.94
CA ALA A 55 13.78 0.74 -7.63
C ALA A 55 14.64 0.89 -8.89
N LYS A 56 15.79 1.54 -8.73
CA LYS A 56 16.72 1.79 -9.83
C LYS A 56 17.81 0.72 -9.98
N SER A 57 17.92 -0.17 -9.00
CA SER A 57 18.92 -1.24 -9.00
C SER A 57 18.35 -2.51 -8.39
N VAL A 58 19.01 -3.65 -8.65
CA VAL A 58 18.61 -4.94 -8.06
C VAL A 58 18.75 -4.89 -6.55
N GLN A 59 19.78 -4.25 -6.03
CA GLN A 59 19.97 -4.11 -4.58
C GLN A 59 18.83 -3.33 -3.92
N GLU A 60 18.40 -2.25 -4.55
CA GLU A 60 17.27 -1.47 -4.08
C GLU A 60 15.96 -2.27 -4.16
N MET A 61 15.79 -3.04 -5.24
CA MET A 61 14.63 -3.93 -5.38
C MET A 61 14.55 -4.94 -4.22
N GLU A 62 15.67 -5.58 -3.89
CA GLU A 62 15.74 -6.52 -2.76
C GLU A 62 15.41 -5.83 -1.44
N ARG A 63 15.92 -4.65 -1.21
CA ARG A 63 15.65 -3.89 -0.01
C ARG A 63 14.16 -3.56 0.12
N LEU A 64 13.54 -3.08 -0.96
CA LEU A 64 12.11 -2.76 -0.95
C LEU A 64 11.26 -4.02 -0.79
N ALA A 65 11.65 -5.12 -1.43
CA ALA A 65 10.90 -6.37 -1.37
C ALA A 65 10.95 -7.02 0.01
N TYR A 66 12.09 -6.95 0.70
CA TYR A 66 12.33 -7.70 1.93
C TYR A 66 12.40 -6.87 3.21
N THR A 67 12.00 -5.61 3.17
CA THR A 67 11.90 -4.78 4.36
C THR A 67 10.50 -4.92 4.96
N PRO A 68 10.37 -5.44 6.21
CA PRO A 68 9.05 -5.63 6.82
C PRO A 68 8.23 -4.36 6.91
N ASN A 69 8.87 -3.22 7.18
CA ASN A 69 8.18 -1.93 7.27
C ASN A 69 7.64 -1.42 5.93
N ASN A 70 8.09 -2.00 4.82
CA ASN A 70 7.58 -1.71 3.49
C ASN A 70 6.48 -2.68 3.05
N CYS A 71 6.08 -3.59 3.92
CA CYS A 71 5.07 -4.60 3.64
C CYS A 71 3.85 -4.40 4.53
N GLN A 72 2.69 -4.69 3.98
CA GLN A 72 1.41 -4.50 4.65
C GLN A 72 0.46 -5.63 4.28
N LEU A 73 -0.17 -6.25 5.27
CA LEU A 73 -1.18 -7.28 5.04
C LEU A 73 -2.52 -6.62 4.76
N LEU A 74 -3.12 -6.94 3.63
CA LEU A 74 -4.38 -6.34 3.19
C LEU A 74 -5.42 -7.39 2.84
N CYS A 75 -6.69 -7.06 3.06
CA CYS A 75 -7.80 -7.82 2.51
C CYS A 75 -7.95 -7.52 1.01
N ILE A 76 -8.75 -8.32 0.32
CA ILE A 76 -8.93 -8.17 -1.13
C ILE A 76 -9.42 -6.76 -1.49
N ALA A 77 -10.41 -6.25 -0.77
CA ALA A 77 -10.99 -4.93 -1.05
C ALA A 77 -9.97 -3.79 -0.89
N CYS A 78 -9.19 -3.81 0.21
CA CYS A 78 -8.17 -2.80 0.44
C CYS A 78 -7.03 -2.90 -0.57
N HIS A 79 -6.64 -4.12 -0.95
CA HIS A 79 -5.59 -4.35 -1.93
C HIS A 79 -5.99 -3.79 -3.30
N ILE A 80 -7.22 -4.04 -3.73
CA ILE A 80 -7.76 -3.49 -4.98
C ILE A 80 -7.77 -1.97 -4.94
N LYS A 81 -8.24 -1.38 -3.84
CA LYS A 81 -8.33 0.06 -3.67
C LYS A 81 -6.95 0.73 -3.75
N VAL A 82 -5.96 0.16 -3.07
CA VAL A 82 -4.58 0.68 -3.10
C VAL A 82 -4.02 0.62 -4.52
N HIS A 83 -4.24 -0.47 -5.24
CA HIS A 83 -3.79 -0.59 -6.63
C HIS A 83 -4.51 0.39 -7.57
N GLN A 84 -5.79 0.64 -7.37
CA GLN A 84 -6.52 1.64 -8.15
C GLN A 84 -5.93 3.03 -7.93
N ASP A 85 -5.65 3.39 -6.69
CA ASP A 85 -5.03 4.67 -6.36
C ASP A 85 -3.65 4.83 -7.01
N MET A 86 -2.89 3.74 -7.11
CA MET A 86 -1.59 3.74 -7.78
C MET A 86 -1.70 3.88 -9.29
N ARG A 87 -2.73 3.29 -9.93
CA ARG A 87 -2.94 3.35 -11.37
C ARG A 87 -3.35 4.73 -11.88
N THR A 88 -3.95 5.54 -11.02
CA THR A 88 -4.39 6.89 -11.38
C THR A 88 -3.29 7.93 -11.18
N HIS A 89 -2.03 7.50 -11.25
CA HIS A 89 -0.87 8.31 -10.91
C HIS A 89 -0.36 9.17 -12.08
N THR A 90 -1.20 10.08 -12.58
CA THR A 90 -0.75 11.21 -13.37
C THR A 90 -0.55 12.40 -12.44
N LYS A 91 0.28 13.38 -12.82
CA LYS A 91 0.50 14.58 -12.00
C LYS A 91 -0.79 15.28 -11.63
N GLU A 92 -1.70 15.39 -12.58
CA GLU A 92 -2.99 16.04 -12.39
C GLU A 92 -3.88 15.26 -11.44
N LYS A 93 -3.95 13.94 -11.60
CA LYS A 93 -4.76 13.09 -10.73
C LYS A 93 -4.21 12.98 -9.31
N VAL A 94 -2.89 12.97 -9.16
CA VAL A 94 -2.27 13.00 -7.85
C VAL A 94 -2.65 14.29 -7.12
N LYS A 95 -2.62 15.42 -7.81
CA LYS A 95 -3.02 16.71 -7.25
C LYS A 95 -4.49 16.70 -6.83
N GLU A 96 -5.39 16.25 -7.71
CA GLU A 96 -6.82 16.12 -7.40
C GLU A 96 -7.08 15.22 -6.21
N ASN A 97 -6.42 14.06 -6.16
CA ASN A 97 -6.61 13.10 -5.08
C ASN A 97 -6.11 13.65 -3.75
N LYS A 98 -5.00 14.37 -3.75
CA LYS A 98 -4.49 15.04 -2.56
C LYS A 98 -5.44 16.12 -2.07
N GLU A 99 -5.99 16.91 -2.96
CA GLU A 99 -6.96 17.94 -2.61
C GLU A 99 -8.24 17.34 -2.05
N ARG A 100 -8.74 16.26 -2.64
CA ARG A 100 -9.93 15.56 -2.14
C ARG A 100 -9.69 14.94 -0.77
N ALA A 101 -8.54 14.33 -0.56
CA ALA A 101 -8.18 13.74 0.71
C ALA A 101 -8.05 14.81 1.80
N ARG A 102 -7.42 15.93 1.47
CA ARG A 102 -7.31 17.08 2.37
C ARG A 102 -8.67 17.63 2.72
N ARG A 103 -9.52 17.82 1.72
CA ARG A 103 -10.88 18.35 1.89
C ARG A 103 -11.71 17.45 2.80
N ARG A 104 -11.69 16.12 2.56
CA ARG A 104 -12.39 15.16 3.41
C ARG A 104 -11.88 15.16 4.85
N PHE A 105 -10.57 15.25 5.02
CA PHE A 105 -9.94 15.26 6.33
C PHE A 105 -10.41 16.50 7.13
N PHE A 106 -10.37 17.67 6.51
CA PHE A 106 -10.78 18.91 7.19
C PHE A 106 -12.27 18.96 7.44
N GLU A 107 -13.10 18.52 6.52
CA GLU A 107 -14.54 18.45 6.70
C GLU A 107 -14.92 17.53 7.88
N ALA A 108 -14.19 16.43 8.06
CA ALA A 108 -14.44 15.48 9.13
C ALA A 108 -13.91 15.97 10.49
N ASN A 109 -12.83 16.77 10.51
CA ASN A 109 -12.13 17.12 11.74
C ASN A 109 -12.25 18.60 12.14
N ASP A 110 -12.68 19.46 11.22
CA ASP A 110 -12.86 20.89 11.47
C ASP A 110 -14.21 21.35 10.93
N PRO A 111 -15.23 21.52 11.79
CA PRO A 111 -16.56 21.93 11.35
C PRO A 111 -16.58 23.35 10.76
N ASN A 112 -15.55 24.15 11.01
CA ASN A 112 -15.44 25.51 10.48
C ASN A 112 -14.61 25.59 9.20
N TYR A 113 -14.14 24.44 8.70
CA TYR A 113 -13.35 24.41 7.48
C TYR A 113 -14.20 24.74 6.26
N GLU A 114 -13.74 25.72 5.48
CA GLU A 114 -14.33 26.05 4.19
C GLU A 114 -13.41 25.52 3.08
N PRO A 115 -13.90 24.60 2.22
CA PRO A 115 -13.08 24.11 1.12
C PRO A 115 -12.75 25.26 0.15
N PRO A 116 -11.52 25.26 -0.41
CA PRO A 116 -11.17 26.29 -1.39
C PRO A 116 -12.09 26.21 -2.60
N THR A 117 -12.59 27.36 -3.02
CA THR A 117 -13.36 27.47 -4.26
C THR A 117 -12.37 27.54 -5.41
N ASP A 118 -12.41 26.56 -6.26
CA ASP A 118 -11.58 26.54 -7.48
C ASP A 118 -12.22 27.34 -8.59
#